data_7e02f9d53e844f0b54c57d9eed0bb3c4
#
_entry.id   7e02f9d53e844f0b54c57d9eed0bb3c4
#
_cell.length_a   1.000
_cell.length_b   1.000
_cell.length_c   1.000
_cell.angle_alpha   90.00
_cell.angle_beta   90.00
_cell.angle_gamma   90.00
#
_symmetry.space_group_name_H-M   'P 1'
#
loop_
_entity.id
_entity.type
_entity.pdbx_description
1 polymer ?
#
loop_
_entity_poly.entity_id
_entity_poly.type
_entity_poly.pdbx_seq_one_letter_code
_entity_poly.pdbx_strand_id
1 'polypeptide(L)'
;MQPLTLTDLDAELTDAIAEDADKATFDRIGAHVDRLDVRPAVTLHSAALWYASQGLYVFPLTPRTKVPIKGTNGCLGATDDPDMVNKWWTGQPAANIGLATGHLVDVVDIDGAEGQRSRVKMWADNFEAIDNDALAKVCTPRPGGMHIYLPATGDGNKAGIFPGIDYRGRGGYVVAPPSVNDQGAYRFFGPVNLGGLA
;
A
#
# COMPACT_ATOMS: atom_id res chain seq x y z
N MET A 1 23.02 -14.01 -17.24
CA MET A 1 22.40 -12.83 -16.66
C MET A 1 21.98 -13.23 -15.26
N GLN A 2 22.57 -12.66 -14.21
CA GLN A 2 22.13 -12.94 -12.83
C GLN A 2 20.76 -12.32 -12.61
N PRO A 3 19.88 -12.94 -11.82
CA PRO A 3 18.60 -12.33 -11.47
C PRO A 3 18.86 -11.07 -10.63
N LEU A 4 18.14 -9.98 -10.96
CA LEU A 4 18.17 -8.75 -10.16
C LEU A 4 17.72 -9.05 -8.73
N THR A 5 18.41 -8.50 -7.76
CA THR A 5 18.04 -8.58 -6.34
C THR A 5 17.02 -7.47 -6.00
N LEU A 6 16.40 -7.56 -4.82
CA LEU A 6 15.51 -6.48 -4.32
C LEU A 6 16.26 -5.15 -4.19
N THR A 7 17.56 -5.19 -3.80
CA THR A 7 18.42 -4.01 -3.71
C THR A 7 18.68 -3.39 -5.09
N ASP A 8 18.85 -4.22 -6.12
CA ASP A 8 19.03 -3.74 -7.49
C ASP A 8 17.75 -3.07 -8.02
N LEU A 9 16.57 -3.59 -7.65
CA LEU A 9 15.27 -3.00 -7.99
C LEU A 9 15.01 -1.67 -7.27
N ASP A 10 15.42 -1.54 -6.01
CA ASP A 10 15.34 -0.27 -5.26
C ASP A 10 16.24 0.80 -5.91
N ALA A 11 17.46 0.42 -6.33
CA ALA A 11 18.36 1.31 -7.05
C ALA A 11 17.78 1.69 -8.42
N GLU A 12 17.27 0.73 -9.20
CA GLU A 12 16.66 0.99 -10.51
C GLU A 12 15.41 1.88 -10.40
N LEU A 13 14.59 1.71 -9.36
CA LEU A 13 13.44 2.56 -9.10
C LEU A 13 13.89 3.98 -8.73
N THR A 14 14.93 4.12 -7.91
CA THR A 14 15.49 5.41 -7.51
C THR A 14 16.05 6.17 -8.70
N ASP A 15 16.80 5.50 -9.57
CA ASP A 15 17.36 6.07 -10.79
C ASP A 15 16.25 6.47 -11.78
N ALA A 16 15.25 5.61 -11.98
CA ALA A 16 14.09 5.91 -12.84
C ALA A 16 13.31 7.15 -12.36
N ILE A 17 13.19 7.33 -11.04
CA ILE A 17 12.55 8.51 -10.44
C ILE A 17 13.41 9.77 -10.65
N ALA A 18 14.73 9.66 -10.46
CA ALA A 18 15.66 10.79 -10.63
C ALA A 18 15.72 11.28 -12.09
N GLU A 19 15.53 10.36 -13.06
CA GLU A 19 15.54 10.64 -14.49
C GLU A 19 14.16 11.03 -15.07
N ASP A 20 13.13 11.18 -14.23
CA ASP A 20 11.74 11.45 -14.67
C ASP A 20 11.24 10.41 -15.71
N ALA A 21 11.53 9.15 -15.44
CA ALA A 21 11.29 8.03 -16.34
C ALA A 21 9.81 7.87 -16.73
N ASP A 22 9.59 7.34 -17.91
CA ASP A 22 8.26 7.15 -18.46
C ASP A 22 7.50 5.97 -17.83
N LYS A 23 6.20 5.88 -18.17
CA LYS A 23 5.32 4.80 -17.70
C LYS A 23 5.88 3.40 -18.04
N ALA A 24 6.55 3.23 -19.18
CA ALA A 24 7.07 1.93 -19.61
C ALA A 24 8.18 1.42 -18.68
N THR A 25 9.02 2.31 -18.18
CA THR A 25 10.06 1.98 -17.20
C THR A 25 9.45 1.53 -15.87
N PHE A 26 8.43 2.23 -15.35
CA PHE A 26 7.72 1.81 -14.14
C PHE A 26 6.94 0.50 -14.34
N ASP A 27 6.31 0.29 -15.49
CA ASP A 27 5.62 -0.97 -15.82
C ASP A 27 6.62 -2.14 -15.90
N ARG A 28 7.85 -1.91 -16.42
CA ARG A 28 8.93 -2.92 -16.49
C ARG A 28 9.40 -3.32 -15.08
N ILE A 29 9.63 -2.34 -14.21
CA ILE A 29 10.03 -2.58 -12.81
C ILE A 29 8.91 -3.35 -12.09
N GLY A 30 7.65 -2.93 -12.22
CA GLY A 30 6.49 -3.61 -11.67
C GLY A 30 6.36 -5.07 -12.16
N ALA A 31 6.51 -5.31 -13.47
CA ALA A 31 6.47 -6.65 -14.04
C ALA A 31 7.65 -7.55 -13.59
N HIS A 32 8.77 -6.96 -13.15
CA HIS A 32 9.88 -7.72 -12.59
C HIS A 32 9.60 -8.11 -11.13
N VAL A 33 9.03 -7.20 -10.35
CA VAL A 33 8.55 -7.48 -8.98
C VAL A 33 7.53 -8.62 -9.01
N ASP A 34 6.58 -8.62 -9.96
CA ASP A 34 5.60 -9.69 -10.13
C ASP A 34 6.23 -11.08 -10.37
N ARG A 35 7.35 -11.12 -11.08
CA ARG A 35 8.07 -12.40 -11.35
C ARG A 35 8.82 -12.94 -10.14
N LEU A 36 9.14 -12.09 -9.17
CA LEU A 36 9.79 -12.50 -7.92
C LEU A 36 8.76 -12.99 -6.88
N ASP A 37 7.48 -12.67 -7.05
CA ASP A 37 6.41 -13.09 -6.14
C ASP A 37 5.89 -14.49 -6.50
N VAL A 38 6.60 -15.52 -6.03
CA VAL A 38 6.27 -16.96 -6.22
C VAL A 38 5.14 -17.43 -5.29
N ARG A 39 4.34 -16.52 -4.71
CA ARG A 39 3.24 -16.86 -3.82
C ARG A 39 2.05 -17.42 -4.61
N PRO A 40 1.31 -18.41 -4.07
CA PRO A 40 0.07 -18.88 -4.70
C PRO A 40 -0.90 -17.72 -4.87
N ALA A 41 -1.69 -17.76 -5.93
CA ALA A 41 -2.67 -16.69 -6.22
C ALA A 41 -3.52 -16.40 -4.99
N VAL A 42 -3.27 -15.25 -4.37
CA VAL A 42 -3.97 -14.81 -3.15
C VAL A 42 -5.27 -14.16 -3.58
N THR A 43 -6.41 -14.68 -3.11
CA THR A 43 -7.72 -14.05 -3.35
C THR A 43 -7.89 -12.81 -2.46
N LEU A 44 -8.76 -11.88 -2.87
CA LEU A 44 -9.12 -10.74 -2.02
C LEU A 44 -9.64 -11.19 -0.65
N HIS A 45 -10.41 -12.28 -0.61
CA HIS A 45 -10.93 -12.86 0.62
C HIS A 45 -9.81 -13.37 1.54
N SER A 46 -8.91 -14.23 1.01
CA SER A 46 -7.81 -14.74 1.82
C SER A 46 -6.84 -13.66 2.27
N ALA A 47 -6.63 -12.63 1.46
CA ALA A 47 -5.82 -11.48 1.83
C ALA A 47 -6.47 -10.66 2.96
N ALA A 48 -7.78 -10.40 2.87
CA ALA A 48 -8.49 -9.67 3.92
C ALA A 48 -8.45 -10.40 5.27
N LEU A 49 -8.63 -11.73 5.27
CA LEU A 49 -8.48 -12.56 6.47
C LEU A 49 -7.05 -12.54 7.01
N TRP A 50 -6.04 -12.54 6.11
CA TRP A 50 -4.66 -12.44 6.53
C TRP A 50 -4.37 -11.07 7.20
N TYR A 51 -4.83 -9.96 6.63
CA TYR A 51 -4.70 -8.65 7.28
C TYR A 51 -5.34 -8.64 8.68
N ALA A 52 -6.56 -9.15 8.80
CA ALA A 52 -7.26 -9.25 10.07
C ALA A 52 -6.48 -10.11 11.09
N SER A 53 -5.89 -11.23 10.66
CA SER A 53 -5.05 -12.08 11.52
C SER A 53 -3.76 -11.40 12.00
N GLN A 54 -3.33 -10.32 11.35
CA GLN A 54 -2.23 -9.47 11.80
C GLN A 54 -2.72 -8.31 12.71
N GLY A 55 -3.99 -8.28 13.09
CA GLY A 55 -4.61 -7.21 13.88
C GLY A 55 -4.90 -5.93 13.06
N LEU A 56 -4.80 -5.99 11.74
CA LEU A 56 -5.05 -4.84 10.87
C LEU A 56 -6.54 -4.71 10.56
N TYR A 57 -7.08 -3.53 10.75
CA TYR A 57 -8.50 -3.23 10.56
C TYR A 57 -8.83 -3.06 9.08
N VAL A 58 -9.64 -3.95 8.54
CA VAL A 58 -10.03 -3.95 7.13
C VAL A 58 -11.52 -3.72 6.93
N PHE A 59 -11.91 -3.29 5.74
CA PHE A 59 -13.30 -3.13 5.33
C PHE A 59 -13.42 -3.22 3.80
N PRO A 60 -14.60 -3.61 3.26
CA PRO A 60 -14.76 -3.81 1.83
C PRO A 60 -14.95 -2.49 1.07
N LEU A 61 -14.25 -2.37 -0.05
CA LEU A 61 -14.41 -1.31 -1.03
C LEU A 61 -15.16 -1.85 -2.26
N THR A 62 -15.90 -0.98 -2.93
CA THR A 62 -16.54 -1.28 -4.20
C THR A 62 -15.51 -1.86 -5.19
N PRO A 63 -15.82 -2.97 -5.87
CA PRO A 63 -14.88 -3.61 -6.80
C PRO A 63 -14.24 -2.63 -7.77
N ARG A 64 -12.94 -2.75 -7.97
CA ARG A 64 -12.12 -1.92 -8.87
C ARG A 64 -12.10 -0.43 -8.55
N THR A 65 -12.50 -0.03 -7.35
CA THR A 65 -12.48 1.37 -6.91
C THR A 65 -11.78 1.54 -5.57
N LYS A 66 -11.65 2.78 -5.14
CA LYS A 66 -11.18 3.17 -3.79
C LYS A 66 -12.37 3.50 -2.86
N VAL A 67 -13.61 3.39 -3.33
CA VAL A 67 -14.82 3.87 -2.64
C VAL A 67 -15.36 2.80 -1.70
N PRO A 68 -15.61 3.10 -0.41
CA PRO A 68 -16.26 2.18 0.51
C PRO A 68 -17.62 1.69 -0.01
N ILE A 69 -17.94 0.43 0.26
CA ILE A 69 -19.27 -0.11 -0.09
C ILE A 69 -20.32 0.62 0.74
N LYS A 70 -21.37 1.08 0.09
CA LYS A 70 -22.48 1.79 0.74
C LYS A 70 -23.08 0.96 1.87
N GLY A 71 -23.20 1.54 3.06
CA GLY A 71 -23.76 0.91 4.26
C GLY A 71 -22.74 0.20 5.16
N THR A 72 -21.45 0.19 4.80
CA THR A 72 -20.39 -0.42 5.64
C THR A 72 -19.76 0.56 6.66
N ASN A 73 -20.15 1.82 6.66
CA ASN A 73 -19.52 2.89 7.44
C ASN A 73 -18.03 3.15 7.09
N GLY A 74 -17.50 2.55 6.01
CA GLY A 74 -16.13 2.75 5.53
C GLY A 74 -15.07 2.42 6.58
N CYS A 75 -14.03 3.26 6.68
CA CYS A 75 -12.94 3.06 7.65
C CYS A 75 -13.39 3.14 9.12
N LEU A 76 -14.51 3.81 9.41
CA LEU A 76 -15.06 3.85 10.78
C LEU A 76 -15.75 2.54 11.19
N GLY A 77 -16.09 1.69 10.23
CA GLY A 77 -16.63 0.36 10.46
C GLY A 77 -15.62 -0.76 10.21
N ALA A 78 -14.35 -0.41 10.01
CA ALA A 78 -13.28 -1.39 9.80
C ALA A 78 -13.09 -2.28 11.04
N THR A 79 -12.67 -3.52 10.82
CA THR A 79 -12.50 -4.52 11.89
C THR A 79 -11.38 -5.51 11.55
N ASP A 80 -10.82 -6.11 12.57
CA ASP A 80 -9.93 -7.28 12.53
C ASP A 80 -10.64 -8.59 12.94
N ASP A 81 -11.95 -8.52 13.21
CA ASP A 81 -12.77 -9.70 13.53
C ASP A 81 -12.88 -10.63 12.31
N PRO A 82 -12.31 -11.84 12.35
CA PRO A 82 -12.28 -12.75 11.21
C PRO A 82 -13.68 -13.22 10.76
N ASP A 83 -14.64 -13.29 11.67
CA ASP A 83 -16.01 -13.72 11.33
C ASP A 83 -16.72 -12.64 10.51
N MET A 84 -16.56 -11.38 10.88
CA MET A 84 -17.10 -10.25 10.13
C MET A 84 -16.40 -10.10 8.78
N VAL A 85 -15.07 -10.20 8.73
CA VAL A 85 -14.29 -10.17 7.49
C VAL A 85 -14.72 -11.31 6.56
N ASN A 86 -14.82 -12.54 7.08
CA ASN A 86 -15.29 -13.70 6.30
C ASN A 86 -16.69 -13.46 5.74
N LYS A 87 -17.61 -12.92 6.52
CA LYS A 87 -18.98 -12.59 6.09
C LYS A 87 -19.00 -11.59 4.94
N TRP A 88 -18.18 -10.53 5.01
CA TRP A 88 -18.13 -9.51 3.96
C TRP A 88 -17.64 -10.08 2.64
N TRP A 89 -16.49 -10.78 2.63
CA TRP A 89 -15.92 -11.29 1.38
C TRP A 89 -16.62 -12.55 0.86
N THR A 90 -17.32 -13.33 1.69
CA THR A 90 -18.24 -14.36 1.22
C THR A 90 -19.40 -13.74 0.46
N GLY A 91 -19.97 -12.64 0.95
CA GLY A 91 -21.05 -11.92 0.28
C GLY A 91 -20.62 -11.12 -0.95
N GLN A 92 -19.37 -10.66 -0.98
CA GLN A 92 -18.82 -9.80 -2.02
C GLN A 92 -17.37 -10.16 -2.36
N PRO A 93 -17.13 -11.31 -3.00
CA PRO A 93 -15.77 -11.84 -3.21
C PRO A 93 -14.87 -10.95 -4.10
N ALA A 94 -15.46 -10.06 -4.89
CA ALA A 94 -14.75 -9.12 -5.75
C ALA A 94 -14.45 -7.76 -5.05
N ALA A 95 -14.86 -7.56 -3.80
CA ALA A 95 -14.63 -6.32 -3.07
C ALA A 95 -13.13 -6.08 -2.87
N ASN A 96 -12.66 -4.87 -3.23
CA ASN A 96 -11.31 -4.42 -2.87
C ASN A 96 -11.17 -4.28 -1.35
N ILE A 97 -9.94 -4.25 -0.86
CA ILE A 97 -9.61 -4.16 0.56
C ILE A 97 -9.26 -2.73 0.90
N GLY A 98 -10.07 -2.09 1.75
CA GLY A 98 -9.69 -0.89 2.47
C GLY A 98 -8.99 -1.28 3.77
N LEU A 99 -7.84 -0.70 4.06
CA LEU A 99 -7.11 -0.86 5.30
C LEU A 99 -7.18 0.46 6.06
N ALA A 100 -7.85 0.45 7.22
CA ALA A 100 -7.95 1.64 8.08
C ALA A 100 -6.61 1.93 8.75
N THR A 101 -6.20 3.21 8.71
CA THR A 101 -4.95 3.68 9.30
C THR A 101 -5.18 4.30 10.69
N GLY A 102 -4.11 4.47 11.46
CA GLY A 102 -4.17 5.05 12.81
C GLY A 102 -4.51 4.06 13.92
N HIS A 103 -4.55 2.75 13.64
CA HIS A 103 -4.67 1.67 14.63
C HIS A 103 -3.31 1.06 14.91
N LEU A 104 -2.83 0.17 14.04
CA LEU A 104 -1.50 -0.44 14.12
C LEU A 104 -0.52 0.18 13.14
N VAL A 105 -1.02 0.70 12.02
CA VAL A 105 -0.21 1.30 10.98
C VAL A 105 -0.73 2.68 10.60
N ASP A 106 0.21 3.56 10.26
CA ASP A 106 0.00 4.78 9.51
C ASP A 106 0.62 4.61 8.12
N VAL A 107 0.24 5.44 7.16
CA VAL A 107 0.76 5.32 5.79
C VAL A 107 1.19 6.69 5.26
N VAL A 108 2.40 6.75 4.75
CA VAL A 108 2.83 7.84 3.86
C VAL A 108 2.41 7.46 2.45
N ASP A 109 1.47 8.23 1.90
CA ASP A 109 0.88 8.05 0.56
C ASP A 109 1.57 9.00 -0.42
N ILE A 110 2.37 8.44 -1.30
CA ILE A 110 3.19 9.16 -2.29
C ILE A 110 2.48 9.09 -3.64
N ASP A 111 2.05 10.24 -4.14
CA ASP A 111 1.25 10.36 -5.34
C ASP A 111 2.10 10.71 -6.57
N GLY A 112 2.42 9.70 -7.37
CA GLY A 112 3.03 9.84 -8.69
C GLY A 112 4.37 10.57 -8.71
N ALA A 113 4.76 11.12 -9.86
CA ALA A 113 6.06 11.75 -10.06
C ALA A 113 6.32 12.96 -9.14
N GLU A 114 5.28 13.75 -8.82
CA GLU A 114 5.43 14.88 -7.90
C GLU A 114 5.79 14.41 -6.48
N GLY A 115 5.07 13.43 -5.95
CA GLY A 115 5.35 12.84 -4.65
C GLY A 115 6.74 12.20 -4.60
N GLN A 116 7.15 11.54 -5.67
CA GLN A 116 8.49 10.96 -5.75
C GLN A 116 9.59 12.03 -5.77
N ARG A 117 9.41 13.14 -6.48
CA ARG A 117 10.36 14.28 -6.42
C ARG A 117 10.46 14.85 -4.99
N SER A 118 9.33 14.98 -4.31
CA SER A 118 9.30 15.41 -2.91
C SER A 118 10.02 14.40 -2.01
N ARG A 119 9.78 13.10 -2.20
CA ARG A 119 10.46 12.03 -1.46
C ARG A 119 11.98 12.11 -1.61
N VAL A 120 12.50 12.19 -2.86
CA VAL A 120 13.94 12.28 -3.13
C VAL A 120 14.56 13.52 -2.49
N LYS A 121 13.86 14.66 -2.57
CA LYS A 121 14.32 15.91 -1.95
C LYS A 121 14.37 15.81 -0.42
N MET A 122 13.39 15.14 0.18
CA MET A 122 13.35 14.91 1.63
C MET A 122 14.38 13.86 2.07
N TRP A 123 14.75 12.91 1.22
CA TRP A 123 15.77 11.90 1.52
C TRP A 123 17.13 12.54 1.85
N ALA A 124 17.46 13.63 1.13
CA ALA A 124 18.64 14.42 1.45
C ALA A 124 18.59 15.06 2.86
N ASP A 125 17.39 15.17 3.46
CA ASP A 125 17.12 15.86 4.72
C ASP A 125 16.68 14.93 5.89
N ASN A 126 16.98 13.60 5.86
CA ASN A 126 16.66 12.57 6.88
C ASN A 126 15.45 11.65 6.61
N PHE A 127 14.95 11.53 5.39
CA PHE A 127 13.87 10.59 5.07
C PHE A 127 14.31 9.11 5.10
N GLU A 128 15.62 8.84 5.19
CA GLU A 128 16.20 7.51 5.35
C GLU A 128 15.62 6.76 6.57
N ALA A 129 15.30 7.49 7.65
CA ALA A 129 14.66 6.92 8.83
C ALA A 129 13.27 6.31 8.52
N ILE A 130 12.45 6.97 7.68
CA ILE A 130 11.10 6.49 7.33
C ILE A 130 11.17 5.20 6.50
N ASP A 131 12.13 5.11 5.60
CA ASP A 131 12.32 3.88 4.79
C ASP A 131 12.86 2.72 5.64
N ASN A 132 13.70 2.99 6.64
CA ASN A 132 14.23 1.99 7.56
C ASN A 132 13.17 1.49 8.55
N ASP A 133 12.25 2.35 8.96
CA ASP A 133 11.14 2.00 9.86
C ASP A 133 9.92 1.42 9.10
N ALA A 134 10.00 1.31 7.78
CA ALA A 134 8.91 0.80 6.96
C ALA A 134 8.59 -0.65 7.27
N LEU A 135 7.35 -0.89 7.71
CA LEU A 135 6.80 -2.23 7.94
C LEU A 135 6.49 -2.94 6.62
N ALA A 136 6.08 -2.19 5.62
CA ALA A 136 5.84 -2.65 4.26
C ALA A 136 5.80 -1.47 3.28
N LYS A 137 6.10 -1.75 2.02
CA LYS A 137 5.93 -0.81 0.91
C LYS A 137 4.98 -1.40 -0.12
N VAL A 138 4.15 -0.56 -0.72
CA VAL A 138 3.16 -0.95 -1.73
C VAL A 138 3.31 -0.05 -2.95
N CYS A 139 3.51 -0.65 -4.13
CA CYS A 139 3.33 0.06 -5.39
C CYS A 139 1.84 0.23 -5.65
N THR A 140 1.40 1.47 -5.89
CA THR A 140 0.03 1.75 -6.32
C THR A 140 -0.09 1.65 -7.84
N PRO A 141 -1.31 1.50 -8.39
CA PRO A 141 -1.50 1.48 -9.85
C PRO A 141 -1.11 2.76 -10.59
N ARG A 142 -1.02 3.89 -9.88
CA ARG A 142 -0.54 5.15 -10.46
C ARG A 142 0.97 5.06 -10.72
N PRO A 143 1.49 5.39 -11.91
CA PRO A 143 2.93 5.44 -12.16
C PRO A 143 3.66 6.29 -11.11
N GLY A 144 4.67 5.73 -10.46
CA GLY A 144 5.40 6.36 -9.36
C GLY A 144 4.62 6.52 -8.05
N GLY A 145 3.40 5.98 -7.95
CA GLY A 145 2.64 6.00 -6.71
C GLY A 145 3.09 4.91 -5.75
N MET A 146 3.18 5.24 -4.45
CA MET A 146 3.64 4.31 -3.41
C MET A 146 2.96 4.59 -2.08
N HIS A 147 2.69 3.53 -1.31
CA HIS A 147 2.37 3.62 0.11
C HIS A 147 3.54 3.08 0.91
N ILE A 148 3.97 3.79 1.95
CA ILE A 148 4.94 3.32 2.94
C ILE A 148 4.18 3.14 4.26
N TYR A 149 4.10 1.90 4.73
CA TYR A 149 3.43 1.54 5.97
C TYR A 149 4.41 1.67 7.13
N LEU A 150 4.03 2.42 8.13
CA LEU A 150 4.82 2.73 9.33
C LEU A 150 4.05 2.31 10.58
N PRO A 151 4.71 2.09 11.73
CA PRO A 151 4.01 1.96 13.01
C PRO A 151 3.10 3.18 13.27
N ALA A 152 1.90 2.94 13.79
CA ALA A 152 0.97 4.02 14.09
C ALA A 152 1.51 4.97 15.16
N THR A 153 1.42 6.26 14.89
CA THR A 153 1.87 7.32 15.81
C THR A 153 0.75 7.87 16.70
N GLY A 154 -0.52 7.55 16.36
CA GLY A 154 -1.70 8.16 16.95
C GLY A 154 -2.11 9.50 16.33
N ASP A 155 -1.36 10.00 15.38
CA ASP A 155 -1.66 11.22 14.62
C ASP A 155 -2.91 11.04 13.74
N GLY A 156 -3.58 12.15 13.46
CA GLY A 156 -4.71 12.18 12.52
C GLY A 156 -4.25 12.23 11.07
N ASN A 157 -5.21 12.02 10.18
CA ASN A 157 -5.03 12.13 8.73
C ASN A 157 -4.60 13.56 8.34
N LYS A 158 -3.56 13.70 7.51
CA LYS A 158 -3.02 15.00 7.05
C LYS A 158 -2.80 14.94 5.54
N ALA A 159 -3.53 15.75 4.77
CA ALA A 159 -3.31 15.87 3.33
C ALA A 159 -2.23 16.91 3.03
N GLY A 160 -1.46 16.66 1.95
CA GLY A 160 -0.49 17.63 1.42
C GLY A 160 0.60 18.01 2.40
N ILE A 161 1.13 17.04 3.18
CA ILE A 161 2.27 17.31 4.08
C ILE A 161 3.49 17.78 3.29
N PHE A 162 3.61 17.33 2.03
CA PHE A 162 4.50 17.85 0.99
C PHE A 162 3.78 17.75 -0.36
N PRO A 163 4.26 18.43 -1.43
CA PRO A 163 3.70 18.27 -2.77
C PRO A 163 3.65 16.80 -3.19
N GLY A 164 2.43 16.29 -3.46
CA GLY A 164 2.21 14.89 -3.82
C GLY A 164 2.45 13.86 -2.71
N ILE A 165 2.49 14.27 -1.44
CA ILE A 165 2.61 13.36 -0.29
C ILE A 165 1.52 13.67 0.75
N ASP A 166 0.73 12.64 1.06
CA ASP A 166 -0.26 12.65 2.14
C ASP A 166 0.19 11.74 3.29
N TYR A 167 -0.26 12.05 4.49
CA TYR A 167 -0.14 11.19 5.65
C TYR A 167 -1.51 10.63 6.03
N ARG A 168 -1.66 9.31 6.00
CA ARG A 168 -2.86 8.59 6.36
C ARG A 168 -2.69 8.03 7.78
N GLY A 169 -3.16 8.77 8.75
CA GLY A 169 -3.22 8.40 10.16
C GLY A 169 -4.64 8.07 10.60
N ARG A 170 -4.96 8.31 11.87
CA ARG A 170 -6.26 8.01 12.45
C ARG A 170 -7.41 8.67 11.67
N GLY A 171 -8.41 7.84 11.31
CA GLY A 171 -9.55 8.24 10.51
C GLY A 171 -9.32 8.22 9.00
N GLY A 172 -8.12 7.82 8.56
CA GLY A 172 -7.78 7.57 7.18
C GLY A 172 -7.88 6.10 6.78
N TYR A 173 -7.62 5.83 5.51
CA TYR A 173 -7.45 4.49 4.98
C TYR A 173 -6.66 4.52 3.68
N VAL A 174 -6.15 3.36 3.31
CA VAL A 174 -5.55 3.11 2.00
C VAL A 174 -6.17 1.88 1.35
N VAL A 175 -5.97 1.74 0.04
CA VAL A 175 -6.31 0.50 -0.67
C VAL A 175 -5.14 -0.46 -0.51
N ALA A 176 -5.42 -1.67 0.01
CA ALA A 176 -4.39 -2.66 0.29
C ALA A 176 -4.27 -3.71 -0.81
N PRO A 177 -3.06 -4.27 -1.04
CA PRO A 177 -2.86 -5.43 -1.92
C PRO A 177 -3.74 -6.63 -1.52
N PRO A 178 -4.17 -7.47 -2.47
CA PRO A 178 -3.96 -7.44 -3.90
C PRO A 178 -5.08 -6.73 -4.67
N SER A 179 -5.69 -5.70 -4.08
CA SER A 179 -6.77 -4.93 -4.70
C SER A 179 -6.36 -4.38 -6.07
N VAL A 180 -7.35 -4.13 -6.92
CA VAL A 180 -7.15 -3.62 -8.28
C VAL A 180 -8.05 -2.42 -8.55
N ASN A 181 -7.64 -1.55 -9.47
CA ASN A 181 -8.50 -0.53 -10.08
C ASN A 181 -8.33 -0.55 -11.59
N ASP A 182 -8.89 0.44 -12.31
CA ASP A 182 -8.79 0.50 -13.77
C ASP A 182 -7.38 0.80 -14.29
N GLN A 183 -6.48 1.27 -13.44
CA GLN A 183 -5.08 1.54 -13.77
C GLN A 183 -4.16 0.33 -13.52
N GLY A 184 -4.60 -0.63 -12.68
CA GLY A 184 -3.80 -1.82 -12.35
C GLY A 184 -4.03 -2.33 -10.94
N ALA A 185 -3.05 -3.05 -10.39
CA ALA A 185 -3.11 -3.66 -9.07
C ALA A 185 -2.21 -2.94 -8.06
N TYR A 186 -2.64 -3.00 -6.79
CA TYR A 186 -1.80 -2.67 -5.64
C TYR A 186 -0.95 -3.88 -5.30
N ARG A 187 0.37 -3.70 -5.15
CA ARG A 187 1.32 -4.79 -4.91
C ARG A 187 2.31 -4.44 -3.82
N PHE A 188 2.60 -5.39 -2.95
CA PHE A 188 3.73 -5.24 -2.05
C PHE A 188 5.05 -5.19 -2.83
N PHE A 189 5.96 -4.38 -2.34
CA PHE A 189 7.31 -4.23 -2.84
C PHE A 189 8.31 -4.41 -1.70
N GLY A 190 9.20 -5.40 -1.80
CA GLY A 190 10.16 -5.71 -0.75
C GLY A 190 9.58 -6.46 0.45
N PRO A 191 10.25 -6.39 1.62
CA PRO A 191 9.83 -7.08 2.83
C PRO A 191 8.47 -6.62 3.34
N VAL A 192 7.71 -7.55 3.95
CA VAL A 192 6.41 -7.29 4.57
C VAL A 192 6.46 -7.76 6.02
N ASN A 193 6.55 -6.82 6.95
CA ASN A 193 6.70 -7.03 8.39
C ASN A 193 5.45 -6.51 9.13
N LEU A 194 4.26 -6.92 8.71
CA LEU A 194 2.99 -6.50 9.31
C LEU A 194 2.53 -7.40 10.46
N GLY A 195 3.22 -8.52 10.69
CA GLY A 195 2.93 -9.44 11.79
C GLY A 195 3.61 -9.02 13.09
N GLY A 196 2.93 -9.29 14.24
CA GLY A 196 3.50 -9.03 15.56
C GLY A 196 3.40 -7.58 16.03
N LEU A 197 2.52 -6.78 15.45
CA LEU A 197 2.25 -5.40 15.84
C LEU A 197 1.19 -5.28 16.95
N ALA A 198 0.51 -6.40 17.28
CA ALA A 198 -0.53 -6.46 18.31
C ALA A 198 0.02 -6.89 19.66
#